data_4e43f31597d947010e5140f5b0efcc15
#
_entry.id   4e43f31597d947010e5140f5b0efcc15
#
_cell.length_a   1.000
_cell.length_b   1.000
_cell.length_c   1.000
_cell.angle_alpha   90.00
_cell.angle_beta   90.00
_cell.angle_gamma   90.00
#
_symmetry.space_group_name_H-M   'P 1'
#
loop_
_entity.id
_entity.type
_entity.pdbx_description
1 polymer ?
#
loop_
_entity_poly.entity_id
_entity_poly.type
_entity_poly.pdbx_seq_one_letter_code
_entity_poly.pdbx_strand_id
1 'polypeptide(L)'
;MANAPTAPAPHADSGGVQSVARIFKLIEVLAAHPAGAGLQVLAAECGLAKSTAHRLLGSLVALGYAAQDPAGGRYRLTFKMFEISSGIVNNMDIMSVARLHLERLSQRTAEAVHLVIRDGTDIVYIYKTESSPMRMSSRVGLRSQIGRAHV
;
A
#
# COMPACT_ATOMS: atom_id res chain seq x y z
N MET A 1 17.84 38.45 -8.00
CA MET A 1 17.12 37.54 -8.93
C MET A 1 17.88 36.23 -8.96
N ALA A 2 17.47 35.25 -8.15
CA ALA A 2 18.10 33.94 -8.06
C ALA A 2 17.30 32.95 -8.92
N ASN A 3 17.99 32.37 -9.89
CA ASN A 3 17.47 31.41 -10.86
C ASN A 3 17.26 30.06 -10.14
N ALA A 4 16.03 29.60 -10.02
CA ALA A 4 15.72 28.29 -9.49
C ALA A 4 16.14 27.21 -10.49
N PRO A 5 16.76 26.10 -10.06
CA PRO A 5 17.14 25.01 -10.95
C PRO A 5 15.88 24.29 -11.43
N THR A 6 15.65 24.32 -12.74
CA THR A 6 14.63 23.54 -13.45
C THR A 6 14.96 22.05 -13.28
N ALA A 7 14.03 21.29 -12.70
CA ALA A 7 14.14 19.84 -12.62
C ALA A 7 14.22 19.23 -14.03
N PRO A 8 15.12 18.26 -14.28
CA PRO A 8 15.22 17.62 -15.59
C PRO A 8 13.95 16.82 -15.88
N ALA A 9 13.43 17.00 -17.10
CA ALA A 9 12.33 16.19 -17.63
C ALA A 9 12.75 14.70 -17.67
N PRO A 10 11.83 13.76 -17.36
CA PRO A 10 12.14 12.34 -17.38
C PRO A 10 12.43 11.90 -18.82
N HIS A 11 13.68 11.53 -19.10
CA HIS A 11 14.04 10.86 -20.33
C HIS A 11 13.38 9.49 -20.40
N ALA A 12 12.52 9.32 -21.40
CA ALA A 12 11.76 8.13 -21.65
C ALA A 12 12.66 7.00 -22.19
N ASP A 13 13.13 6.14 -21.31
CA ASP A 13 13.41 4.75 -21.66
C ASP A 13 12.10 3.96 -21.45
N SER A 14 11.24 3.98 -22.47
CA SER A 14 9.84 3.60 -22.38
C SER A 14 9.59 2.12 -22.02
N GLY A 15 10.55 1.25 -22.21
CA GLY A 15 10.42 -0.19 -21.92
C GLY A 15 10.63 -0.53 -20.44
N GLY A 16 11.63 0.05 -19.80
CA GLY A 16 11.96 -0.20 -18.38
C GLY A 16 10.93 0.40 -17.42
N VAL A 17 10.55 1.65 -17.65
CA VAL A 17 9.54 2.36 -16.85
C VAL A 17 8.17 1.68 -16.93
N GLN A 18 7.76 1.21 -18.11
CA GLN A 18 6.50 0.50 -18.29
C GLN A 18 6.47 -0.85 -17.55
N SER A 19 7.57 -1.58 -17.52
CA SER A 19 7.66 -2.85 -16.76
C SER A 19 7.56 -2.62 -15.26
N VAL A 20 8.17 -1.56 -14.75
CA VAL A 20 8.08 -1.16 -13.34
C VAL A 20 6.65 -0.80 -12.97
N ALA A 21 5.98 0.04 -13.75
CA ALA A 21 4.59 0.40 -13.51
C ALA A 21 3.65 -0.83 -13.49
N ARG A 22 3.87 -1.78 -14.40
CA ARG A 22 3.11 -3.04 -14.45
C ARG A 22 3.34 -3.92 -13.23
N ILE A 23 4.57 -3.98 -12.72
CA ILE A 23 4.90 -4.73 -11.49
C ILE A 23 4.18 -4.12 -10.30
N PHE A 24 4.23 -2.80 -10.10
CA PHE A 24 3.52 -2.15 -9.00
C PHE A 24 2.01 -2.34 -9.12
N LYS A 25 1.45 -2.25 -10.33
CA LYS A 25 0.02 -2.56 -10.54
C LYS A 25 -0.35 -3.99 -10.14
N LEU A 26 0.50 -4.98 -10.45
CA LEU A 26 0.31 -6.36 -10.00
C LEU A 26 0.35 -6.49 -8.48
N ILE A 27 1.25 -5.77 -7.81
CA ILE A 27 1.35 -5.74 -6.34
C ILE A 27 0.07 -5.16 -5.73
N GLU A 28 -0.45 -4.05 -6.27
CA GLU A 28 -1.70 -3.42 -5.80
C GLU A 28 -2.90 -4.36 -5.97
N VAL A 29 -3.01 -5.01 -7.13
CA VAL A 29 -4.08 -5.99 -7.39
C VAL A 29 -3.94 -7.19 -6.44
N LEU A 30 -2.75 -7.73 -6.24
CA LEU A 30 -2.52 -8.81 -5.28
C LEU A 30 -2.89 -8.40 -3.84
N ALA A 31 -2.65 -7.15 -3.44
CA ALA A 31 -3.03 -6.63 -2.13
C ALA A 31 -4.55 -6.60 -1.93
N ALA A 32 -5.32 -6.43 -3.00
CA ALA A 32 -6.78 -6.51 -2.97
C ALA A 32 -7.31 -7.96 -2.86
N HIS A 33 -6.44 -8.96 -3.10
CA HIS A 33 -6.78 -10.39 -3.02
C HIS A 33 -6.03 -11.11 -1.89
N PRO A 34 -6.36 -10.91 -0.60
CA PRO A 34 -5.60 -11.49 0.52
C PRO A 34 -5.63 -13.03 0.54
N ALA A 35 -6.66 -13.65 -0.03
CA ALA A 35 -6.74 -15.11 -0.21
C ALA A 35 -5.94 -15.61 -1.43
N GLY A 36 -5.27 -14.69 -2.15
CA GLY A 36 -4.59 -14.97 -3.40
C GLY A 36 -5.52 -15.03 -4.61
N ALA A 37 -4.96 -14.77 -5.79
CA ALA A 37 -5.68 -14.81 -7.07
C ALA A 37 -4.91 -15.61 -8.13
N GLY A 38 -5.65 -16.21 -9.06
CA GLY A 38 -5.09 -16.94 -10.19
C GLY A 38 -4.53 -16.02 -11.27
N LEU A 39 -3.59 -16.51 -12.04
CA LEU A 39 -2.93 -15.76 -13.14
C LEU A 39 -3.93 -15.06 -14.08
N GLN A 40 -5.05 -15.72 -14.42
CA GLN A 40 -6.01 -15.17 -15.35
C GLN A 40 -6.73 -13.94 -14.81
N VAL A 41 -7.11 -13.97 -13.52
CA VAL A 41 -7.74 -12.84 -12.82
C VAL A 41 -6.76 -11.66 -12.75
N LEU A 42 -5.53 -11.92 -12.29
CA LEU A 42 -4.50 -10.90 -12.16
C LEU A 42 -4.16 -10.23 -13.51
N ALA A 43 -4.06 -11.02 -14.57
CA ALA A 43 -3.80 -10.51 -15.91
C ALA A 43 -4.94 -9.60 -16.40
N ALA A 44 -6.20 -10.02 -16.19
CA ALA A 44 -7.37 -9.25 -16.59
C ALA A 44 -7.47 -7.93 -15.84
N GLU A 45 -7.35 -7.95 -14.51
CA GLU A 45 -7.45 -6.74 -13.68
C GLU A 45 -6.30 -5.74 -13.92
N CYS A 46 -5.12 -6.25 -14.32
CA CYS A 46 -3.99 -5.40 -14.69
C CYS A 46 -4.03 -4.94 -16.16
N GLY A 47 -4.94 -5.46 -16.98
CA GLY A 47 -4.95 -5.19 -18.44
C GLY A 47 -3.73 -5.74 -19.17
N LEU A 48 -3.19 -6.89 -18.72
CA LEU A 48 -1.98 -7.51 -19.25
C LEU A 48 -2.29 -8.78 -20.04
N ALA A 49 -1.49 -9.05 -21.06
CA ALA A 49 -1.45 -10.37 -21.65
C ALA A 49 -1.00 -11.41 -20.61
N LYS A 50 -1.61 -12.61 -20.61
CA LYS A 50 -1.34 -13.68 -19.64
C LYS A 50 0.14 -14.06 -19.56
N SER A 51 0.85 -14.09 -20.70
CA SER A 51 2.30 -14.35 -20.75
C SER A 51 3.11 -13.25 -20.05
N THR A 52 2.72 -11.99 -20.22
CA THR A 52 3.37 -10.86 -19.57
C THR A 52 3.15 -10.91 -18.06
N ALA A 53 1.90 -11.10 -17.63
CA ALA A 53 1.57 -11.23 -16.21
C ALA A 53 2.32 -12.39 -15.55
N HIS A 54 2.38 -13.57 -16.21
CA HIS A 54 3.12 -14.74 -15.73
C HIS A 54 4.60 -14.43 -15.53
N ARG A 55 5.26 -13.80 -16.50
CA ARG A 55 6.67 -13.44 -16.39
C ARG A 55 6.94 -12.45 -15.25
N LEU A 56 6.10 -11.43 -15.10
CA LEU A 56 6.24 -10.43 -14.04
C LEU A 56 5.97 -11.03 -12.65
N LEU A 57 4.95 -11.90 -12.52
CA LEU A 57 4.67 -12.64 -11.28
C LEU A 57 5.83 -13.58 -10.94
N GLY A 58 6.42 -14.25 -11.92
CA GLY A 58 7.62 -15.07 -11.72
C GLY A 58 8.78 -14.26 -11.15
N SER A 59 8.98 -13.02 -11.63
CA SER A 59 9.98 -12.11 -11.07
C SER A 59 9.65 -11.72 -9.62
N LEU A 60 8.38 -11.42 -9.30
CA LEU A 60 7.96 -11.12 -7.93
C LEU A 60 8.17 -12.32 -6.98
N VAL A 61 7.92 -13.54 -7.46
CA VAL A 61 8.17 -14.78 -6.69
C VAL A 61 9.67 -14.98 -6.47
N ALA A 62 10.48 -14.86 -7.53
CA ALA A 62 11.93 -15.00 -7.44
C ALA A 62 12.58 -13.99 -6.48
N LEU A 63 12.02 -12.77 -6.43
CA LEU A 63 12.46 -11.71 -5.51
C LEU A 63 11.83 -11.84 -4.11
N GLY A 64 10.93 -12.79 -3.89
CA GLY A 64 10.28 -13.04 -2.60
C GLY A 64 9.15 -12.09 -2.23
N TYR A 65 8.66 -11.24 -3.14
CA TYR A 65 7.52 -10.34 -2.90
C TYR A 65 6.16 -11.03 -3.05
N ALA A 66 6.11 -12.08 -3.86
CA ALA A 66 4.93 -12.93 -4.00
C ALA A 66 5.29 -14.38 -3.75
N ALA A 67 4.29 -15.18 -3.44
CA ALA A 67 4.38 -16.64 -3.38
C ALA A 67 3.27 -17.24 -4.24
N GLN A 68 3.56 -18.36 -4.89
CA GLN A 68 2.57 -19.13 -5.62
C GLN A 68 2.22 -20.37 -4.80
N ASP A 69 0.93 -20.62 -4.64
CA ASP A 69 0.43 -21.85 -4.02
C ASP A 69 0.71 -23.05 -4.95
N PRO A 70 1.46 -24.07 -4.50
CA PRO A 70 1.75 -25.24 -5.32
C PRO A 70 0.51 -26.02 -5.73
N ALA A 71 -0.51 -26.07 -4.87
CA ALA A 71 -1.72 -26.86 -5.10
C ALA A 71 -2.75 -26.14 -5.97
N GLY A 72 -2.90 -24.83 -5.80
CA GLY A 72 -3.96 -24.04 -6.46
C GLY A 72 -3.47 -23.07 -7.54
N GLY A 73 -2.18 -22.94 -7.75
CA GLY A 73 -1.61 -22.00 -8.72
C GLY A 73 -1.92 -20.53 -8.45
N ARG A 74 -2.46 -20.19 -7.26
CA ARG A 74 -2.79 -18.83 -6.85
C ARG A 74 -1.55 -18.09 -6.39
N TYR A 75 -1.47 -16.81 -6.73
CA TYR A 75 -0.42 -15.90 -6.28
C TYR A 75 -0.94 -15.06 -5.11
N ARG A 76 -0.11 -14.81 -4.12
CA ARG A 76 -0.38 -13.91 -2.98
C ARG A 76 0.86 -13.12 -2.62
N LEU A 77 0.69 -11.95 -2.00
CA LEU A 77 1.82 -11.20 -1.45
C LEU A 77 2.43 -11.94 -0.24
N THR A 78 3.72 -11.75 -0.06
CA THR A 78 4.45 -12.20 1.13
C THR A 78 4.56 -11.08 2.17
N PHE A 79 5.05 -11.43 3.36
CA PHE A 79 5.35 -10.42 4.41
C PHE A 79 6.53 -9.50 4.06
N LYS A 80 7.26 -9.75 2.98
CA LYS A 80 8.39 -8.90 2.56
C LYS A 80 7.97 -7.44 2.31
N MET A 81 6.76 -7.21 1.80
CA MET A 81 6.21 -5.85 1.65
C MET A 81 6.05 -5.16 3.00
N PHE A 82 5.57 -5.90 4.02
CA PHE A 82 5.46 -5.38 5.38
C PHE A 82 6.83 -5.09 5.99
N GLU A 83 7.83 -5.97 5.82
CA GLU A 83 9.20 -5.77 6.31
C GLU A 83 9.79 -4.45 5.79
N ILE A 84 9.62 -4.17 4.49
CA ILE A 84 10.12 -2.92 3.88
C ILE A 84 9.35 -1.71 4.41
N SER A 85 8.02 -1.79 4.49
CA SER A 85 7.18 -0.67 4.91
C SER A 85 7.28 -0.39 6.41
N SER A 86 7.51 -1.40 7.23
CA SER A 86 7.65 -1.25 8.69
C SER A 86 8.82 -0.35 9.08
N GLY A 87 9.90 -0.35 8.31
CA GLY A 87 11.02 0.57 8.49
C GLY A 87 10.63 2.04 8.35
N ILE A 88 9.65 2.36 7.51
CA ILE A 88 9.16 3.73 7.35
C ILE A 88 8.43 4.18 8.62
N VAL A 89 7.52 3.34 9.13
CA VAL A 89 6.69 3.66 10.30
C VAL A 89 7.51 3.63 11.60
N ASN A 90 8.38 2.65 11.76
CA ASN A 90 9.20 2.49 12.97
C ASN A 90 10.24 3.61 13.15
N ASN A 91 10.68 4.24 12.06
CA ASN A 91 11.60 5.39 12.11
C ASN A 91 10.87 6.73 12.32
N MET A 92 9.53 6.72 12.48
CA MET A 92 8.79 7.92 12.84
C MET A 92 8.75 8.07 14.36
N ASP A 93 9.55 8.98 14.92
CA ASP A 93 9.52 9.33 16.35
C ASP A 93 8.12 9.67 16.87
N ILE A 94 7.28 10.20 15.98
CA ILE A 94 5.90 10.57 16.31
C ILE A 94 5.07 9.37 16.79
N MET A 95 5.35 8.15 16.32
CA MET A 95 4.59 6.96 16.72
C MET A 95 4.83 6.60 18.18
N SER A 96 6.07 6.69 18.66
CA SER A 96 6.44 6.38 20.03
C SER A 96 5.81 7.35 21.04
N VAL A 97 5.72 8.63 20.66
CA VAL A 97 5.13 9.69 21.50
C VAL A 97 3.60 9.71 21.39
N ALA A 98 3.05 9.62 20.18
CA ALA A 98 1.62 9.78 19.96
C ALA A 98 0.79 8.62 20.49
N ARG A 99 1.27 7.39 20.43
CA ARG A 99 0.51 6.19 20.77
C ARG A 99 -0.16 6.26 22.13
N LEU A 100 0.59 6.61 23.18
CA LEU A 100 0.07 6.69 24.52
C LEU A 100 -1.04 7.75 24.67
N HIS A 101 -0.88 8.89 23.99
CA HIS A 101 -1.87 9.96 24.01
C HIS A 101 -3.15 9.57 23.27
N LEU A 102 -3.02 8.89 22.12
CA LEU A 102 -4.15 8.42 21.32
C LEU A 102 -4.94 7.34 22.05
N GLU A 103 -4.26 6.39 22.70
CA GLU A 103 -4.90 5.34 23.51
C GLU A 103 -5.67 5.95 24.68
N ARG A 104 -5.09 6.91 25.41
CA ARG A 104 -5.75 7.63 26.50
C ARG A 104 -6.97 8.43 26.01
N LEU A 105 -6.86 9.09 24.86
CA LEU A 105 -7.97 9.83 24.27
C LEU A 105 -9.12 8.89 23.93
N SER A 106 -8.82 7.78 23.27
CA SER A 106 -9.80 6.77 22.91
C SER A 106 -10.51 6.17 24.13
N GLN A 107 -9.78 5.87 25.20
CA GLN A 107 -10.36 5.40 26.47
C GLN A 107 -11.28 6.42 27.12
N ARG A 108 -10.94 7.71 27.07
CA ARG A 108 -11.74 8.79 27.67
C ARG A 108 -12.99 9.13 26.89
N THR A 109 -12.96 9.01 25.58
CA THR A 109 -14.08 9.36 24.70
C THR A 109 -14.92 8.16 24.30
N ALA A 110 -14.42 6.92 24.51
CA ALA A 110 -14.98 5.67 23.99
C ALA A 110 -15.11 5.65 22.45
N GLU A 111 -14.32 6.51 21.76
CA GLU A 111 -14.33 6.65 20.30
C GLU A 111 -13.04 6.12 19.67
N ALA A 112 -13.14 5.73 18.39
CA ALA A 112 -11.98 5.38 17.59
C ALA A 112 -11.14 6.63 17.28
N VAL A 113 -9.85 6.59 17.60
CA VAL A 113 -8.92 7.67 17.33
C VAL A 113 -7.92 7.22 16.25
N HIS A 114 -7.66 8.09 15.28
CA HIS A 114 -6.76 7.81 14.18
C HIS A 114 -5.57 8.77 14.20
N LEU A 115 -4.38 8.25 13.90
CA LEU A 115 -3.24 9.06 13.51
C LEU A 115 -3.10 9.00 12.00
N VAL A 116 -3.06 10.16 11.39
CA VAL A 116 -2.88 10.29 9.95
C VAL A 116 -1.69 11.18 9.65
N ILE A 117 -1.02 10.92 8.55
CA ILE A 117 -0.03 11.81 7.97
C ILE A 117 -0.57 12.42 6.68
N ARG A 118 -0.23 13.67 6.45
CA ARG A 118 -0.56 14.35 5.19
C ARG A 118 0.48 13.97 4.14
N ASP A 119 -0.01 13.58 2.97
CA ASP A 119 0.80 13.30 1.79
C ASP A 119 0.19 14.02 0.57
N GLY A 120 0.72 15.20 0.29
CA GLY A 120 0.15 16.10 -0.73
C GLY A 120 -1.26 16.56 -0.38
N THR A 121 -2.25 16.18 -1.19
CA THR A 121 -3.69 16.46 -1.02
C THR A 121 -4.42 15.37 -0.25
N ASP A 122 -3.73 14.29 0.08
CA ASP A 122 -4.29 13.12 0.74
C ASP A 122 -3.81 12.99 2.18
N ILE A 123 -4.49 12.14 2.92
CA ILE A 123 -4.05 11.63 4.23
C ILE A 123 -3.84 10.11 4.14
N VAL A 124 -2.87 9.63 4.90
CA VAL A 124 -2.61 8.19 5.08
C VAL A 124 -2.80 7.84 6.54
N TYR A 125 -3.64 6.85 6.82
CA TYR A 125 -3.88 6.36 8.18
C TYR A 125 -2.70 5.48 8.61
N ILE A 126 -1.95 5.91 9.62
CA ILE A 126 -0.77 5.18 10.12
C ILE A 126 -1.01 4.47 11.46
N TYR A 127 -2.04 4.88 12.18
CA TYR A 127 -2.45 4.23 13.43
C TYR A 127 -3.95 4.39 13.68
N LYS A 128 -4.56 3.40 14.36
CA LYS A 128 -5.96 3.39 14.76
C LYS A 128 -6.09 2.72 16.14
N THR A 129 -6.94 3.30 17.01
CA THR A 129 -7.40 2.64 18.24
C THR A 129 -8.73 1.92 17.99
N GLU A 130 -8.99 0.83 18.69
CA GLU A 130 -10.20 0.01 18.49
C GLU A 130 -11.22 0.10 19.64
N SER A 131 -11.32 1.23 20.31
CA SER A 131 -12.17 1.37 21.50
C SER A 131 -13.69 1.47 21.24
N SER A 132 -14.13 1.49 19.99
CA SER A 132 -15.56 1.58 19.64
C SER A 132 -16.10 0.24 19.13
N PRO A 133 -17.27 -0.23 19.60
CA PRO A 133 -17.96 -1.39 19.00
C PRO A 133 -18.44 -1.11 17.58
N MET A 134 -18.48 0.14 17.16
CA MET A 134 -18.80 0.54 15.80
C MET A 134 -17.59 0.38 14.89
N ARG A 135 -17.61 -0.61 14.00
CA ARG A 135 -16.53 -0.83 13.02
C ARG A 135 -16.54 0.30 12.01
N MET A 136 -15.68 1.27 12.20
CA MET A 136 -15.36 2.22 11.12
C MET A 136 -14.57 1.53 10.02
N SER A 137 -14.89 1.81 8.76
CA SER A 137 -14.25 1.22 7.58
C SER A 137 -12.79 1.62 7.38
N SER A 138 -12.28 2.57 8.18
CA SER A 138 -10.89 3.03 8.12
C SER A 138 -9.91 1.93 8.55
N ARG A 139 -8.87 1.73 7.75
CA ARG A 139 -7.79 0.78 8.01
C ARG A 139 -6.45 1.48 7.95
N VAL A 140 -5.47 1.03 8.73
CA VAL A 140 -4.07 1.45 8.59
C VAL A 140 -3.61 1.16 7.17
N GLY A 141 -2.93 2.11 6.55
CA GLY A 141 -2.53 2.08 5.14
C GLY A 141 -3.60 2.62 4.18
N LEU A 142 -4.83 2.91 4.62
CA LEU A 142 -5.83 3.55 3.78
C LEU A 142 -5.42 4.98 3.46
N ARG A 143 -5.63 5.39 2.20
CA ARG A 143 -5.45 6.76 1.73
C ARG A 143 -6.81 7.39 1.49
N SER A 144 -6.98 8.64 1.91
CA SER A 144 -8.21 9.42 1.71
C SER A 144 -7.88 10.85 1.32
N GLN A 145 -8.70 11.45 0.47
CA GLN A 145 -8.56 12.84 0.08
C GLN A 145 -9.03 13.77 1.21
N ILE A 146 -8.27 14.82 1.49
CA ILE A 146 -8.66 15.84 2.48
C ILE A 146 -9.93 16.58 1.97
N GLY A 147 -10.94 16.70 2.84
CA GLY A 147 -12.17 17.45 2.53
C GLY A 147 -13.24 16.69 1.76
N ARG A 148 -13.08 15.42 1.45
CA ARG A 148 -14.16 14.55 0.98
C ARG A 148 -14.74 13.75 2.14
N ALA A 149 -16.02 14.00 2.46
CA ALA A 149 -16.79 13.08 3.28
C ALA A 149 -16.94 11.75 2.50
N HIS A 150 -16.63 10.64 3.14
CA HIS A 150 -17.00 9.34 2.61
C HIS A 150 -18.53 9.19 2.79
N VAL A 151 -19.23 9.20 1.68
CA VAL A 151 -20.63 8.80 1.60
C VAL A 151 -20.68 7.29 1.39
#